data_3580ef6030bc74509393cb7f5fb31a0d
#
_entry.id   3580ef6030bc74509393cb7f5fb31a0d
#
_cell.length_a   1.000
_cell.length_b   1.000
_cell.length_c   1.000
_cell.angle_alpha   90.00
_cell.angle_beta   90.00
_cell.angle_gamma   90.00
#
_symmetry.space_group_name_H-M   'P 1'
#
loop_
_entity.id
_entity.type
_entity.pdbx_description
1 polymer ?
#
loop_
_entity_poly.entity_id
_entity_poly.type
_entity_poly.pdbx_seq_one_letter_code
_entity_poly.pdbx_strand_id
1 'polypeptide(L)'
;MTTHAGSAGVAASIPPLRRVAIVHEPPAALERGERSFVGRDPIDMTRAREQHAAYVALLRDVECEVVTLNVNAHHADGVFVEDTALVFDELAVLASPGAPSRRGEVAGIAAELRQIGRAHV
;
A
#
# COMPACT_ATOMS: atom_id res chain seq x y z
N MET A 1 -14.07 16.60 -14.95
CA MET A 1 -14.11 17.22 -15.18
C MET A 1 -14.02 18.15 -15.65
N THR A 2 -14.03 18.80 -15.82
CA THR A 2 -14.04 19.66 -16.39
C THR A 2 -13.92 20.74 -16.33
N THR A 3 -13.66 21.34 -16.58
CA THR A 3 -13.43 22.33 -16.57
C THR A 3 -13.98 23.14 -17.22
N HIS A 4 -14.02 24.05 -17.29
CA HIS A 4 -14.50 24.83 -18.02
C HIS A 4 -13.89 25.77 -18.32
N ALA A 5 -13.80 25.76 -18.70
CA ALA A 5 -13.40 26.40 -19.14
C ALA A 5 -13.57 27.46 -19.43
N GLY A 6 -13.75 27.69 -19.80
CA GLY A 6 -13.96 28.56 -20.14
C GLY A 6 -13.86 29.65 -19.80
N SER A 7 -13.91 29.85 -19.23
CA SER A 7 -13.95 30.79 -18.82
C SER A 7 -12.85 31.34 -18.76
N ALA A 8 -12.89 31.93 -19.06
CA ALA A 8 -12.10 32.57 -19.04
C ALA A 8 -11.10 32.53 -18.30
N GLY A 9 -10.79 32.23 -18.27
CA GLY A 9 -10.09 32.20 -17.62
C GLY A 9 -9.52 31.68 -17.10
N VAL A 10 -9.70 31.47 -17.02
CA VAL A 10 -9.37 31.01 -16.50
C VAL A 10 -8.93 30.63 -15.51
N ALA A 11 -9.53 30.45 -15.06
CA ALA A 11 -9.28 29.88 -13.82
C ALA A 11 -8.28 28.79 -13.95
N ALA A 12 -7.38 28.73 -13.06
CA ALA A 12 -6.48 27.61 -12.97
C ALA A 12 -7.31 26.34 -12.86
N SER A 13 -7.11 25.41 -13.72
CA SER A 13 -7.75 24.11 -13.60
C SER A 13 -7.19 23.42 -12.36
N ILE A 14 -8.08 22.81 -11.60
CA ILE A 14 -7.69 21.98 -10.48
C ILE A 14 -7.10 20.70 -11.07
N PRO A 15 -5.84 20.33 -10.75
CA PRO A 15 -5.28 19.09 -11.23
C PRO A 15 -6.14 17.90 -10.83
N PRO A 16 -6.24 16.87 -11.65
CA PRO A 16 -6.95 15.67 -11.26
C PRO A 16 -6.34 15.10 -9.98
N LEU A 17 -7.19 14.57 -9.11
CA LEU A 17 -6.75 13.94 -7.88
C LEU A 17 -5.89 12.71 -8.23
N ARG A 18 -4.64 12.74 -7.83
CA ARG A 18 -3.74 11.61 -8.01
C ARG A 18 -3.97 10.60 -6.91
N ARG A 19 -4.41 9.40 -7.29
CA ARG A 19 -4.60 8.29 -6.38
C ARG A 19 -3.43 7.31 -6.54
N VAL A 20 -2.68 7.14 -5.48
CA VAL A 20 -1.57 6.18 -5.44
C VAL A 20 -1.91 5.07 -4.48
N ALA A 21 -1.91 3.85 -4.97
CA ALA A 21 -2.08 2.66 -4.15
C ALA A 21 -0.73 1.99 -3.97
N ILE A 22 -0.30 1.86 -2.72
CA ILE A 22 0.93 1.16 -2.38
C ILE A 22 0.55 -0.25 -1.97
N VAL A 23 1.11 -1.23 -2.65
CA VAL A 23 0.90 -2.63 -2.36
C VAL A 23 2.25 -3.32 -2.20
N HIS A 24 2.26 -4.48 -1.56
CA HIS A 24 3.46 -5.29 -1.42
C HIS A 24 3.18 -6.70 -1.95
N GLU A 25 4.15 -7.28 -2.63
CA GLU A 25 4.03 -8.65 -3.12
C GLU A 25 3.83 -9.62 -1.97
N PRO A 26 2.96 -10.64 -2.12
CA PRO A 26 2.85 -11.70 -1.12
C PRO A 26 4.20 -12.40 -0.93
N PRO A 27 4.80 -12.30 0.27
CA PRO A 27 6.07 -12.97 0.52
C PRO A 27 5.89 -14.48 0.60
N ALA A 28 6.93 -15.23 0.22
CA ALA A 28 6.90 -16.69 0.33
C ALA A 28 6.66 -17.17 1.77
N ALA A 29 7.00 -16.35 2.75
CA ALA A 29 6.83 -16.65 4.17
C ALA A 29 5.42 -16.36 4.71
N LEU A 30 4.48 -15.95 3.87
CA LEU A 30 3.13 -15.50 4.29
C LEU A 30 2.42 -16.53 5.18
N GLU A 31 2.63 -17.81 4.97
CA GLU A 31 2.05 -18.86 5.78
C GLU A 31 2.45 -18.77 7.26
N ARG A 32 3.59 -18.17 7.57
CA ARG A 32 4.09 -17.99 8.93
C ARG A 32 3.64 -16.68 9.58
N GLY A 33 2.77 -15.93 8.92
CA GLY A 33 2.28 -14.64 9.43
C GLY A 33 1.43 -14.77 10.69
N GLU A 34 1.18 -13.63 11.30
CA GLU A 34 0.37 -13.54 12.52
C GLU A 34 -1.09 -13.91 12.25
N ARG A 35 -1.63 -14.81 13.08
CA ARG A 35 -3.03 -15.29 12.97
C ARG A 35 -3.63 -15.40 14.35
N SER A 36 -4.17 -14.30 14.85
CA SER A 36 -4.72 -14.25 16.19
C SER A 36 -6.10 -14.88 16.32
N PHE A 37 -6.89 -14.88 15.23
CA PHE A 37 -8.31 -15.24 15.29
C PHE A 37 -8.71 -16.39 14.37
N VAL A 38 -7.78 -16.93 13.58
CA VAL A 38 -8.04 -18.00 12.62
C VAL A 38 -7.05 -19.15 12.80
N GLY A 39 -7.46 -20.34 12.40
CA GLY A 39 -6.58 -21.50 12.40
C GLY A 39 -5.42 -21.33 11.41
N ARG A 40 -4.37 -22.11 11.64
CA ARG A 40 -3.18 -22.07 10.78
C ARG A 40 -3.26 -23.16 9.69
N ASP A 41 -4.24 -22.97 8.81
CA ASP A 41 -4.35 -23.82 7.63
C ASP A 41 -3.28 -23.44 6.61
N PRO A 42 -2.79 -24.38 5.80
CA PRO A 42 -1.84 -24.09 4.75
C PRO A 42 -2.36 -23.02 3.78
N ILE A 43 -1.45 -22.14 3.35
CA ILE A 43 -1.76 -21.12 2.33
C ILE A 43 -1.23 -21.61 0.99
N ASP A 44 -2.13 -21.65 0.00
CA ASP A 44 -1.75 -21.88 -1.39
C ASP A 44 -1.13 -20.59 -1.94
N MET A 45 0.19 -20.55 -2.03
CA MET A 45 0.91 -19.34 -2.46
C MET A 45 0.66 -19.00 -3.92
N THR A 46 0.42 -19.98 -4.79
CA THR A 46 0.06 -19.70 -6.18
C THR A 46 -1.26 -18.95 -6.23
N ARG A 47 -2.25 -19.44 -5.49
CA ARG A 47 -3.55 -18.78 -5.40
C ARG A 47 -3.46 -17.40 -4.74
N ALA A 48 -2.65 -17.25 -3.71
CA ALA A 48 -2.44 -15.97 -3.06
C ALA A 48 -1.88 -14.93 -4.03
N ARG A 49 -0.92 -15.31 -4.86
CA ARG A 49 -0.35 -14.43 -5.89
C ARG A 49 -1.36 -14.09 -6.99
N GLU A 50 -2.15 -15.04 -7.41
CA GLU A 50 -3.22 -14.80 -8.39
C GLU A 50 -4.26 -13.84 -7.86
N GLN A 51 -4.70 -14.01 -6.62
CA GLN A 51 -5.65 -13.11 -5.97
C GLN A 51 -5.08 -11.71 -5.79
N HIS A 52 -3.81 -11.61 -5.42
CA HIS A 52 -3.12 -10.33 -5.30
C HIS A 52 -3.02 -9.62 -6.66
N ALA A 53 -2.69 -10.36 -7.72
CA ALA A 53 -2.63 -9.80 -9.07
C ALA A 53 -4.00 -9.29 -9.52
N ALA A 54 -5.06 -10.00 -9.20
CA ALA A 54 -6.42 -9.56 -9.50
C ALA A 54 -6.80 -8.28 -8.73
N TYR A 55 -6.39 -8.20 -7.48
CA TYR A 55 -6.57 -7.00 -6.66
C TYR A 55 -5.82 -5.78 -7.26
N VAL A 56 -4.58 -5.98 -7.67
CA VAL A 56 -3.79 -4.92 -8.33
C VAL A 56 -4.46 -4.47 -9.64
N ALA A 57 -4.95 -5.41 -10.44
CA ALA A 57 -5.67 -5.08 -11.66
C ALA A 57 -6.92 -4.24 -11.37
N LEU A 58 -7.66 -4.59 -10.33
CA LEU A 58 -8.84 -3.84 -9.90
C LEU A 58 -8.47 -2.40 -9.48
N LEU A 59 -7.37 -2.22 -8.75
CA LEU A 59 -6.89 -0.89 -8.38
C LEU A 59 -6.58 -0.04 -9.60
N ARG A 60 -5.98 -0.64 -10.63
CA ARG A 60 -5.71 0.08 -11.90
C ARG A 60 -7.00 0.41 -12.64
N ASP A 61 -7.97 -0.48 -12.62
CA ASP A 61 -9.27 -0.25 -13.27
C ASP A 61 -10.04 0.92 -12.63
N VAL A 62 -9.81 1.18 -11.35
CA VAL A 62 -10.39 2.34 -10.68
C VAL A 62 -9.43 3.54 -10.68
N GLU A 63 -8.52 3.56 -11.63
CA GLU A 63 -7.62 4.68 -11.93
C GLU A 63 -6.61 4.99 -10.82
N CYS A 64 -6.21 3.99 -10.04
CA CYS A 64 -5.08 4.14 -9.13
C CYS A 64 -3.76 3.91 -9.87
N GLU A 65 -2.78 4.76 -9.61
CA GLU A 65 -1.38 4.46 -9.90
C GLU A 65 -0.91 3.45 -8.85
N VAL A 66 -0.50 2.26 -9.27
CA VAL A 66 -0.10 1.21 -8.32
C VAL A 66 1.41 1.15 -8.21
N VAL A 67 1.90 1.28 -7.00
CA VAL A 67 3.31 1.08 -6.65
C VAL A 67 3.43 -0.25 -5.93
N THR A 68 4.07 -1.22 -6.55
CA THR A 68 4.27 -2.55 -5.97
C THR A 68 5.64 -2.64 -5.33
N LEU A 69 5.66 -2.96 -4.04
CA LEU A 69 6.87 -3.04 -3.24
C LEU A 69 7.27 -4.49 -2.99
N ASN A 70 8.54 -4.68 -2.68
CA ASN A 70 9.10 -5.95 -2.21
C ASN A 70 10.16 -5.72 -1.12
N VAL A 71 10.04 -4.64 -0.37
CA VAL A 71 11.02 -4.24 0.65
C VAL A 71 10.99 -5.10 1.90
N ASN A 72 9.88 -5.79 2.13
CA ASN A 72 9.64 -6.65 3.28
C ASN A 72 9.45 -8.13 2.86
N ALA A 73 10.18 -8.58 1.85
CA ALA A 73 10.04 -9.93 1.32
C ALA A 73 10.33 -11.04 2.34
N HIS A 74 11.16 -10.75 3.34
CA HIS A 74 11.51 -11.69 4.42
C HIS A 74 10.58 -11.58 5.64
N HIS A 75 9.66 -10.62 5.65
CA HIS A 75 8.64 -10.49 6.68
C HIS A 75 7.37 -11.21 6.25
N ALA A 76 6.91 -12.17 7.05
CA ALA A 76 5.78 -13.02 6.70
C ALA A 76 4.50 -12.24 6.39
N ASP A 77 4.26 -11.15 7.09
CA ASP A 77 3.09 -10.29 6.92
C ASP A 77 3.34 -9.06 6.04
N GLY A 78 4.43 -9.06 5.29
CA GLY A 78 4.83 -7.91 4.46
C GLY A 78 3.80 -7.45 3.43
N VAL A 79 2.87 -8.32 3.04
CA VAL A 79 1.79 -7.97 2.12
C VAL A 79 0.79 -6.98 2.73
N PHE A 80 0.68 -6.93 4.04
CA PHE A 80 -0.30 -6.09 4.76
C PHE A 80 0.28 -4.70 5.07
N VAL A 81 0.62 -3.96 4.03
CA VAL A 81 1.27 -2.65 4.17
C VAL A 81 0.41 -1.62 4.89
N GLU A 82 -0.90 -1.75 4.85
CA GLU A 82 -1.85 -0.86 5.50
C GLU A 82 -1.66 -0.78 7.00
N ASP A 83 -1.07 -1.81 7.60
CA ASP A 83 -0.83 -1.86 9.03
C ASP A 83 0.43 -1.11 9.47
N THR A 84 1.21 -0.60 8.53
CA THR A 84 2.50 0.05 8.83
C THR A 84 2.44 1.56 8.89
N ALA A 85 1.43 2.18 8.30
CA ALA A 85 1.30 3.63 8.27
C ALA A 85 -0.13 4.08 8.00
N LEU A 86 -0.50 5.22 8.56
CA LEU A 86 -1.68 5.98 8.18
C LEU A 86 -1.22 7.12 7.27
N VAL A 87 -1.80 7.21 6.08
CA VAL A 87 -1.36 8.19 5.08
C VAL A 87 -2.46 9.22 4.85
N PHE A 88 -2.09 10.48 5.03
CA PHE A 88 -2.93 11.64 4.75
C PHE A 88 -2.33 12.43 3.59
N ASP A 89 -3.01 13.47 3.15
CA ASP A 89 -2.53 14.26 2.00
C ASP A 89 -1.17 14.91 2.28
N GLU A 90 -0.95 15.41 3.49
CA GLU A 90 0.26 16.15 3.83
C GLU A 90 1.31 15.32 4.55
N LEU A 91 0.91 14.23 5.21
CA LEU A 91 1.84 13.48 6.05
C LEU A 91 1.46 12.00 6.14
N ALA A 92 2.40 11.21 6.60
CA ALA A 92 2.17 9.82 6.98
C ALA A 92 2.56 9.60 8.43
N VAL A 93 1.70 8.92 9.18
CA VAL A 93 1.98 8.53 10.57
C VAL A 93 2.42 7.07 10.57
N LEU A 94 3.66 6.84 10.99
CA LEU A 94 4.20 5.47 11.05
C LEU A 94 3.62 4.74 12.25
N ALA A 95 3.21 3.50 12.03
CA ALA A 95 2.68 2.65 13.07
C ALA A 95 3.78 2.06 13.95
N SER A 96 3.38 1.63 15.13
CA SER A 96 4.21 0.80 16.00
C SER A 96 3.47 -0.52 16.23
N PRO A 97 3.70 -1.52 15.36
CA PRO A 97 2.96 -2.76 15.43
C PRO A 97 3.08 -3.45 16.81
N GLY A 98 1.95 -3.96 17.28
CA GLY A 98 1.92 -4.68 18.55
C GLY A 98 2.69 -6.00 18.50
N ALA A 99 2.61 -6.71 17.36
CA ALA A 99 3.35 -7.94 17.16
C ALA A 99 4.83 -7.65 16.91
N PRO A 100 5.75 -8.13 17.76
CA PRO A 100 7.19 -7.89 17.56
C PRO A 100 7.71 -8.36 16.21
N SER A 101 7.15 -9.44 15.67
CA SER A 101 7.51 -9.98 14.34
C SER A 101 7.26 -9.00 13.19
N ARG A 102 6.37 -8.04 13.38
CA ARG A 102 5.99 -7.08 12.35
C ARG A 102 6.68 -5.72 12.48
N ARG A 103 7.35 -5.44 13.57
CA ARG A 103 7.95 -4.12 13.83
C ARG A 103 9.01 -3.75 12.81
N GLY A 104 9.73 -4.72 12.27
CA GLY A 104 10.76 -4.50 11.26
C GLY A 104 10.21 -4.11 9.89
N GLU A 105 8.91 -4.22 9.64
CA GLU A 105 8.30 -3.88 8.37
C GLU A 105 8.22 -2.36 8.15
N VAL A 106 8.18 -1.57 9.20
CA VAL A 106 7.87 -0.13 9.12
C VAL A 106 8.97 0.66 8.42
N ALA A 107 10.24 0.34 8.67
CA ALA A 107 11.36 1.11 8.12
C ALA A 107 11.40 1.10 6.59
N GLY A 108 11.13 -0.05 5.96
CA GLY A 108 11.09 -0.16 4.50
C GLY A 108 9.97 0.66 3.89
N ILE A 109 8.79 0.64 4.52
CA ILE A 109 7.64 1.42 4.06
C ILE A 109 7.90 2.91 4.26
N ALA A 110 8.50 3.31 5.37
CA ALA A 110 8.86 4.72 5.60
C ALA A 110 9.77 5.28 4.50
N ALA A 111 10.76 4.50 4.08
CA ALA A 111 11.68 4.89 3.01
C ALA A 111 10.92 5.10 1.68
N GLU A 112 9.99 4.22 1.35
CA GLU A 112 9.18 4.35 0.14
C GLU A 112 8.24 5.56 0.19
N LEU A 113 7.64 5.82 1.34
CA LEU A 113 6.78 6.99 1.51
C LEU A 113 7.55 8.31 1.32
N ARG A 114 8.82 8.36 1.74
CA ARG A 114 9.67 9.53 1.48
C ARG A 114 9.89 9.74 -0.02
N GLN A 115 10.11 8.69 -0.77
CA GLN A 115 10.28 8.76 -2.22
C GLN A 115 9.01 9.24 -2.91
N ILE A 116 7.85 8.87 -2.40
CA ILE A 116 6.56 9.33 -2.91
C ILE A 116 6.30 10.78 -2.52
N GLY A 117 6.97 11.30 -1.51
CA GLY A 117 6.89 12.71 -1.10
C GLY A 117 6.01 12.97 0.11
N ARG A 118 5.80 11.97 0.97
CA ARG A 118 5.08 12.15 2.24
C ARG A 118 6.06 12.44 3.38
N ALA A 119 5.73 13.44 4.18
CA ALA A 119 6.42 13.66 5.43
C ALA A 119 6.02 12.58 6.44
N HIS A 120 6.91 12.25 7.36
CA HIS A 120 6.68 11.19 8.35
C HIS A 120 6.66 11.74 9.77
N VAL A 121 5.84 11.12 10.56
CA VAL A 121 5.76 11.37 11.99
C VAL A 121 5.90 10.05 12.75
#